data_20a62f85089929d90f13367acef66682
#
_entry.id   20a62f85089929d90f13367acef66682
#
_cell.length_a   1.000
_cell.length_b   1.000
_cell.length_c   1.000
_cell.angle_alpha   90.00
_cell.angle_beta   90.00
_cell.angle_gamma   90.00
#
_symmetry.space_group_name_H-M   'P 1'
#
loop_
_entity.id
_entity.type
_entity.pdbx_description
1 polymer ?
#
loop_
_entity_poly.entity_id
_entity_poly.type
_entity_poly.pdbx_seq_one_letter_code
_entity_poly.pdbx_strand_id
1 'polypeptide(L)'
;FSAAIAGINGDKNNLMVDFMLERLNLSSYAHLTWDQISSGYRTRFEIARILLQKPRLLILDEPLANLDINAQQTILTDLIFMAKGVHNPMGIILSSQQLHEVEKVADSVIFIKQGNCIYKSSDAEGKITSNAVEFETKAERESIIRLFGEGNIELQFNGGFYTIISATLSSQEIIGKLIDAKIPVTYFRDITYSTKRFF
;
A
#
# COMPACT_ATOMS: atom_id res chain seq x y z
N PHE A 1 14.94 28.91 -1.91
CA PHE A 1 15.89 28.41 -2.90
C PHE A 1 15.19 27.52 -3.95
N SER A 2 14.54 26.42 -3.55
CA SER A 2 13.88 25.49 -4.48
C SER A 2 12.77 26.14 -5.30
N ALA A 3 11.97 27.03 -4.70
CA ALA A 3 10.94 27.78 -5.42
C ALA A 3 11.55 28.76 -6.43
N ALA A 4 12.69 29.38 -6.09
CA ALA A 4 13.40 30.26 -7.01
C ALA A 4 13.96 29.50 -8.21
N ILE A 5 14.48 28.29 -8.03
CA ILE A 5 14.91 27.41 -9.13
C ILE A 5 13.71 27.04 -10.04
N ALA A 6 12.51 26.86 -9.47
CA ALA A 6 11.28 26.65 -10.23
C ALA A 6 10.73 27.91 -10.91
N GLY A 7 11.49 29.03 -10.92
CA GLY A 7 11.09 30.29 -11.54
C GLY A 7 10.11 31.13 -10.73
N ILE A 8 9.88 30.79 -9.46
CA ILE A 8 9.00 31.52 -8.55
C ILE A 8 9.88 32.50 -7.75
N ASN A 9 9.80 33.80 -8.07
CA ASN A 9 10.67 34.84 -7.50
C ASN A 9 9.87 35.90 -6.72
N GLY A 10 10.57 36.66 -5.86
CA GLY A 10 10.00 37.76 -5.09
C GLY A 10 8.93 37.30 -4.09
N ASP A 11 7.93 38.14 -3.87
CA ASP A 11 6.84 37.88 -2.90
C ASP A 11 6.05 36.60 -3.19
N LYS A 12 5.93 36.24 -4.47
CA LYS A 12 5.29 34.99 -4.89
C LYS A 12 6.03 33.75 -4.39
N ASN A 13 7.36 33.85 -4.25
CA ASN A 13 8.17 32.76 -3.68
C ASN A 13 7.79 32.50 -2.23
N ASN A 14 7.74 33.56 -1.41
CA ASN A 14 7.40 33.42 0.00
C ASN A 14 5.99 32.88 0.20
N LEU A 15 5.01 33.44 -0.51
CA LEU A 15 3.63 32.95 -0.45
C LEU A 15 3.49 31.47 -0.83
N MET A 16 4.22 31.02 -1.85
CA MET A 16 4.15 29.62 -2.28
C MET A 16 4.86 28.70 -1.29
N VAL A 17 5.98 29.13 -0.72
CA VAL A 17 6.68 28.37 0.31
C VAL A 17 5.81 28.26 1.56
N ASP A 18 5.24 29.36 2.04
CA ASP A 18 4.36 29.38 3.20
C ASP A 18 3.14 28.49 2.99
N PHE A 19 2.51 28.56 1.81
CA PHE A 19 1.40 27.68 1.43
C PHE A 19 1.79 26.20 1.49
N MET A 20 2.97 25.82 0.97
CA MET A 20 3.42 24.42 1.01
C MET A 20 3.77 23.95 2.42
N LEU A 21 4.39 24.82 3.23
CA LEU A 21 4.68 24.51 4.62
C LEU A 21 3.41 24.30 5.44
N GLU A 22 2.43 25.16 5.29
CA GLU A 22 1.13 25.05 5.95
C GLU A 22 0.40 23.78 5.47
N ARG A 23 0.36 23.56 4.17
CA ARG A 23 -0.33 22.43 3.53
C ARG A 23 0.15 21.07 4.01
N LEU A 24 1.46 20.93 4.26
CA LEU A 24 2.09 19.69 4.71
C LEU A 24 2.36 19.66 6.21
N ASN A 25 1.76 20.59 6.99
CA ASN A 25 1.98 20.74 8.43
C ASN A 25 3.45 20.87 8.81
N LEU A 26 4.20 21.68 8.06
CA LEU A 26 5.64 21.89 8.23
C LEU A 26 6.01 23.23 8.87
N SER A 27 5.05 24.16 9.00
CA SER A 27 5.30 25.54 9.46
C SER A 27 6.00 25.58 10.82
N SER A 28 5.60 24.74 11.77
CA SER A 28 6.21 24.64 13.10
C SER A 28 7.65 24.11 13.10
N TYR A 29 8.08 23.49 12.01
CA TYR A 29 9.39 22.85 11.85
C TYR A 29 10.32 23.60 10.89
N ALA A 30 9.83 24.68 10.27
CA ALA A 30 10.57 25.43 9.25
C ALA A 30 11.86 26.11 9.76
N HIS A 31 11.96 26.33 11.06
CA HIS A 31 13.12 26.94 11.71
C HIS A 31 14.13 25.93 12.28
N LEU A 32 13.79 24.62 12.23
CA LEU A 32 14.65 23.56 12.74
C LEU A 32 15.69 23.15 11.71
N THR A 33 16.81 22.63 12.18
CA THR A 33 17.82 22.02 11.31
C THR A 33 17.44 20.60 10.92
N TRP A 34 18.04 20.09 9.85
CA TRP A 34 17.67 18.79 9.26
C TRP A 34 17.81 17.62 10.24
N ASP A 35 18.78 17.67 11.14
CA ASP A 35 19.04 16.68 12.18
C ASP A 35 18.08 16.75 13.37
N GLN A 36 17.37 17.86 13.53
CA GLN A 36 16.39 18.07 14.61
C GLN A 36 14.98 17.56 14.24
N ILE A 37 14.74 17.21 12.98
CA ILE A 37 13.43 16.75 12.51
C ILE A 37 13.42 15.25 12.28
N SER A 38 12.26 14.59 12.50
CA SER A 38 12.08 13.17 12.28
C SER A 38 12.14 12.80 10.79
N SER A 39 12.35 11.52 10.49
CA SER A 39 12.34 11.00 9.12
C SER A 39 11.05 11.33 8.36
N GLY A 40 9.89 11.26 9.01
CA GLY A 40 8.61 11.63 8.42
C GLY A 40 8.54 13.10 8.01
N TYR A 41 9.03 14.00 8.84
CA TYR A 41 9.09 15.42 8.47
C TYR A 41 10.11 15.70 7.39
N ARG A 42 11.25 14.99 7.37
CA ARG A 42 12.22 15.10 6.26
C ARG A 42 11.58 14.71 4.93
N THR A 43 10.88 13.56 4.88
CA THR A 43 10.15 13.13 3.70
C THR A 43 9.14 14.17 3.24
N ARG A 44 8.38 14.79 4.15
CA ARG A 44 7.43 15.86 3.81
C ARG A 44 8.10 17.10 3.27
N PHE A 45 9.24 17.52 3.83
CA PHE A 45 10.02 18.65 3.30
C PHE A 45 10.55 18.36 1.90
N GLU A 46 11.01 17.13 1.61
CA GLU A 46 11.42 16.73 0.27
C GLU A 46 10.25 16.76 -0.72
N ILE A 47 9.10 16.25 -0.32
CA ILE A 47 7.88 16.31 -1.12
C ILE A 47 7.49 17.77 -1.38
N ALA A 48 7.47 18.64 -0.33
CA ALA A 48 7.21 20.07 -0.48
C ALA A 48 8.12 20.71 -1.51
N ARG A 49 9.42 20.40 -1.44
CA ARG A 49 10.45 20.93 -2.34
C ARG A 49 10.21 20.55 -3.80
N ILE A 50 9.81 19.32 -4.05
CA ILE A 50 9.52 18.82 -5.40
C ILE A 50 8.22 19.43 -5.95
N LEU A 51 7.21 19.55 -5.11
CA LEU A 51 5.90 20.10 -5.50
C LEU A 51 5.94 21.57 -5.90
N LEU A 52 6.89 22.34 -5.41
CA LEU A 52 7.12 23.72 -5.87
C LEU A 52 7.39 23.80 -7.38
N GLN A 53 7.89 22.72 -7.98
CA GLN A 53 8.14 22.63 -9.42
C GLN A 53 6.88 22.29 -10.25
N LYS A 54 5.74 22.04 -9.59
CA LYS A 54 4.46 21.66 -10.20
C LYS A 54 4.60 20.47 -11.18
N PRO A 55 5.17 19.35 -10.75
CA PRO A 55 5.37 18.20 -11.62
C PRO A 55 4.02 17.64 -12.08
N ARG A 56 3.97 17.14 -13.32
CA ARG A 56 2.82 16.37 -13.83
C ARG A 56 2.87 14.90 -13.42
N LEU A 57 4.05 14.40 -13.08
CA LEU A 57 4.31 13.06 -12.60
C LEU A 57 5.31 13.14 -11.44
N LEU A 58 4.98 12.52 -10.33
CA LEU A 58 5.83 12.36 -9.15
C LEU A 58 6.19 10.87 -9.00
N ILE A 59 7.48 10.58 -8.92
CA ILE A 59 7.98 9.22 -8.67
C ILE A 59 8.66 9.21 -7.32
N LEU A 60 8.21 8.31 -6.44
CA LEU A 60 8.69 8.17 -5.07
C LEU A 60 9.16 6.73 -4.83
N ASP A 61 10.40 6.59 -4.40
CA ASP A 61 10.97 5.29 -4.04
C ASP A 61 10.95 5.12 -2.52
N GLU A 62 10.19 4.12 -2.04
CA GLU A 62 9.98 3.78 -0.62
C GLU A 62 9.68 5.00 0.30
N PRO A 63 8.75 5.91 -0.06
CA PRO A 63 8.53 7.15 0.70
C PRO A 63 7.96 6.90 2.11
N LEU A 64 7.48 5.69 2.38
CA LEU A 64 6.87 5.29 3.65
C LEU A 64 7.85 4.51 4.55
N ALA A 65 9.07 4.22 4.08
CA ALA A 65 10.05 3.46 4.84
C ALA A 65 10.46 4.21 6.12
N ASN A 66 10.62 3.45 7.21
CA ASN A 66 11.03 3.97 8.52
C ASN A 66 10.10 5.03 9.14
N LEU A 67 8.85 5.07 8.73
CA LEU A 67 7.82 5.92 9.31
C LEU A 67 6.89 5.11 10.20
N ASP A 68 6.39 5.74 11.26
CA ASP A 68 5.29 5.20 12.03
C ASP A 68 3.98 5.22 11.23
N ILE A 69 3.01 4.40 11.62
CA ILE A 69 1.73 4.22 10.90
C ILE A 69 1.00 5.55 10.68
N ASN A 70 1.00 6.44 11.68
CA ASN A 70 0.32 7.73 11.56
C ASN A 70 1.00 8.65 10.54
N ALA A 71 2.34 8.68 10.53
CA ALA A 71 3.11 9.44 9.56
C ALA A 71 2.88 8.90 8.13
N GLN A 72 2.84 7.58 7.96
CA GLN A 72 2.54 6.94 6.67
C GLN A 72 1.16 7.34 6.14
N GLN A 73 0.12 7.20 6.96
CA GLN A 73 -1.25 7.56 6.59
C GLN A 73 -1.38 9.04 6.23
N THR A 74 -0.69 9.91 6.97
CA THR A 74 -0.71 11.35 6.70
C THR A 74 -0.07 11.66 5.34
N ILE A 75 1.11 11.09 5.05
CA ILE A 75 1.79 11.29 3.76
C ILE A 75 0.93 10.75 2.62
N LEU A 76 0.35 9.56 2.74
CA LEU A 76 -0.53 8.99 1.72
C LEU A 76 -1.76 9.88 1.47
N THR A 77 -2.38 10.40 2.52
CA THR A 77 -3.52 11.32 2.42
C THR A 77 -3.13 12.60 1.69
N ASP A 78 -1.98 13.18 2.03
CA ASP A 78 -1.45 14.37 1.37
C ASP A 78 -1.19 14.11 -0.13
N LEU A 79 -0.58 12.97 -0.46
CA LEU A 79 -0.30 12.57 -1.84
C LEU A 79 -1.59 12.40 -2.67
N ILE A 80 -2.61 11.71 -2.12
CA ILE A 80 -3.91 11.55 -2.79
C ILE A 80 -4.56 12.90 -3.05
N PHE A 81 -4.58 13.77 -2.05
CA PHE A 81 -5.17 15.09 -2.19
C PHE A 81 -4.48 15.89 -3.30
N MET A 82 -3.16 15.78 -3.41
CA MET A 82 -2.39 16.46 -4.45
C MET A 82 -2.61 15.82 -5.83
N ALA A 83 -2.69 14.50 -5.91
CA ALA A 83 -2.97 13.79 -7.17
C ALA A 83 -4.32 14.19 -7.76
N LYS A 84 -5.34 14.34 -6.91
CA LYS A 84 -6.73 14.67 -7.31
C LYS A 84 -7.02 16.18 -7.36
N GLY A 85 -6.00 17.02 -7.28
CA GLY A 85 -6.16 18.48 -7.30
C GLY A 85 -6.86 18.98 -8.56
N VAL A 86 -7.94 19.77 -8.37
CA VAL A 86 -8.84 20.23 -9.47
C VAL A 86 -8.09 21.04 -10.53
N HIS A 87 -7.09 21.82 -10.13
CA HIS A 87 -6.39 22.74 -11.05
C HIS A 87 -5.12 22.16 -11.66
N ASN A 88 -4.47 21.20 -10.99
CA ASN A 88 -3.25 20.57 -11.46
C ASN A 88 -3.24 19.10 -11.04
N PRO A 89 -3.99 18.24 -11.72
CA PRO A 89 -3.94 16.80 -11.44
C PRO A 89 -2.54 16.27 -11.73
N MET A 90 -2.03 15.42 -10.84
CA MET A 90 -0.68 14.88 -10.91
C MET A 90 -0.72 13.37 -10.84
N GLY A 91 0.00 12.71 -11.74
CA GLY A 91 0.26 11.27 -11.62
C GLY A 91 1.26 11.00 -10.50
N ILE A 92 1.03 9.95 -9.71
CA ILE A 92 1.97 9.51 -8.70
C ILE A 92 2.30 8.04 -8.92
N ILE A 93 3.58 7.72 -8.97
CA ILE A 93 4.10 6.36 -8.92
C ILE A 93 4.92 6.26 -7.63
N LEU A 94 4.57 5.30 -6.77
CA LEU A 94 5.36 5.04 -5.57
C LEU A 94 5.70 3.56 -5.45
N SER A 95 6.91 3.26 -5.02
CA SER A 95 7.30 1.93 -4.57
C SER A 95 7.05 1.80 -3.07
N SER A 96 6.63 0.64 -2.60
CA SER A 96 6.52 0.35 -1.17
C SER A 96 6.51 -1.15 -0.89
N GLN A 97 7.16 -1.54 0.19
CA GLN A 97 7.01 -2.88 0.78
C GLN A 97 5.80 -2.94 1.73
N GLN A 98 5.21 -1.82 2.06
CA GLN A 98 4.06 -1.70 2.97
C GLN A 98 2.75 -1.74 2.20
N LEU A 99 2.46 -2.93 1.72
CA LEU A 99 1.37 -3.22 0.83
C LEU A 99 0.01 -2.72 1.31
N HIS A 100 -0.32 -3.00 2.57
CA HIS A 100 -1.66 -2.80 3.11
C HIS A 100 -2.10 -1.32 3.12
N GLU A 101 -1.17 -0.39 3.34
CA GLU A 101 -1.49 1.03 3.35
C GLU A 101 -1.60 1.60 1.93
N VAL A 102 -0.72 1.15 1.04
CA VAL A 102 -0.73 1.60 -0.36
C VAL A 102 -1.95 1.09 -1.13
N GLU A 103 -2.33 -0.16 -0.91
CA GLU A 103 -3.47 -0.81 -1.58
C GLU A 103 -4.80 -0.09 -1.33
N LYS A 104 -4.96 0.53 -0.15
CA LYS A 104 -6.17 1.29 0.19
C LYS A 104 -6.36 2.57 -0.61
N VAL A 105 -5.28 3.10 -1.17
CA VAL A 105 -5.23 4.44 -1.74
C VAL A 105 -4.82 4.48 -3.21
N ALA A 106 -4.19 3.42 -3.71
CA ALA A 106 -3.73 3.33 -5.09
C ALA A 106 -4.88 3.03 -6.05
N ASP A 107 -4.94 3.75 -7.16
CA ASP A 107 -5.88 3.44 -8.25
C ASP A 107 -5.46 2.17 -9.01
N SER A 108 -4.16 1.86 -9.02
CA SER A 108 -3.61 0.65 -9.65
C SER A 108 -2.37 0.18 -8.91
N VAL A 109 -2.20 -1.14 -8.80
CA VAL A 109 -1.08 -1.79 -8.12
C VAL A 109 -0.40 -2.77 -9.07
N ILE A 110 0.93 -2.78 -9.05
CA ILE A 110 1.77 -3.71 -9.80
C ILE A 110 2.71 -4.40 -8.82
N PHE A 111 2.76 -5.73 -8.83
CA PHE A 111 3.74 -6.50 -8.06
C PHE A 111 4.89 -6.94 -8.93
N ILE A 112 6.09 -6.64 -8.44
CA ILE A 112 7.33 -7.05 -9.09
C ILE A 112 8.08 -7.98 -8.13
N LYS A 113 8.43 -9.18 -8.60
CA LYS A 113 9.24 -10.15 -7.88
C LYS A 113 10.37 -10.63 -8.79
N GLN A 114 11.62 -10.48 -8.32
CA GLN A 114 12.82 -10.86 -9.10
C GLN A 114 12.84 -10.27 -10.51
N GLY A 115 12.45 -8.99 -10.63
CA GLY A 115 12.42 -8.28 -11.91
C GLY A 115 11.22 -8.59 -12.82
N ASN A 116 10.36 -9.53 -12.43
CA ASN A 116 9.16 -9.90 -13.20
C ASN A 116 7.89 -9.32 -12.60
N CYS A 117 7.00 -8.82 -13.45
CA CYS A 117 5.65 -8.44 -13.03
C CYS A 117 4.82 -9.70 -12.79
N ILE A 118 4.45 -9.94 -11.53
CA ILE A 118 3.65 -11.12 -11.13
C ILE A 118 2.17 -10.81 -10.99
N TYR A 119 1.81 -9.53 -10.86
CA TYR A 119 0.43 -9.07 -10.73
C TYR A 119 0.29 -7.63 -11.18
N LYS A 120 -0.86 -7.33 -11.78
CA LYS A 120 -1.29 -5.98 -12.13
C LYS A 120 -2.79 -5.84 -11.91
N SER A 121 -3.20 -4.86 -11.11
CA SER A 121 -4.62 -4.73 -10.71
C SER A 121 -5.55 -4.45 -11.89
N SER A 122 -5.10 -3.74 -12.94
CA SER A 122 -5.89 -3.51 -14.15
C SER A 122 -6.20 -4.80 -14.95
N ASP A 123 -5.39 -5.84 -14.77
CA ASP A 123 -5.60 -7.12 -15.44
C ASP A 123 -6.56 -8.02 -14.62
N ALA A 124 -6.79 -7.66 -13.34
CA ALA A 124 -7.66 -8.39 -12.42
C ALA A 124 -9.13 -7.95 -12.49
N GLU A 125 -9.44 -6.77 -13.02
CA GLU A 125 -10.81 -6.34 -13.28
C GLU A 125 -11.43 -7.22 -14.40
N GLY A 126 -11.90 -8.39 -14.02
CA GLY A 126 -12.56 -9.37 -14.92
C GLY A 126 -11.94 -10.77 -14.97
N LYS A 127 -10.82 -11.01 -14.31
CA LYS A 127 -10.12 -12.30 -14.34
C LYS A 127 -9.69 -12.85 -12.98
N ILE A 128 -10.45 -12.60 -11.92
CA ILE A 128 -10.25 -13.38 -10.69
C ILE A 128 -10.91 -14.74 -10.93
N THR A 129 -10.12 -15.68 -11.38
CA THR A 129 -10.55 -17.05 -11.68
C THR A 129 -10.47 -17.96 -10.45
N SER A 130 -10.00 -17.46 -9.31
CA SER A 130 -9.84 -18.24 -8.09
C SER A 130 -10.09 -17.39 -6.84
N ASN A 131 -10.81 -17.97 -5.89
CA ASN A 131 -10.97 -17.41 -4.55
C ASN A 131 -9.71 -17.68 -3.71
N ALA A 132 -9.40 -16.82 -2.78
CA ALA A 132 -8.28 -16.97 -1.87
C ALA A 132 -8.68 -16.61 -0.44
N VAL A 133 -8.33 -17.47 0.51
CA VAL A 133 -8.57 -17.25 1.94
C VAL A 133 -7.30 -17.47 2.74
N GLU A 134 -7.17 -16.71 3.80
CA GLU A 134 -6.13 -16.85 4.81
C GLU A 134 -6.79 -17.21 6.14
N PHE A 135 -6.30 -18.24 6.83
CA PHE A 135 -6.82 -18.62 8.13
C PHE A 135 -5.73 -19.16 9.06
N GLU A 136 -5.99 -19.08 10.35
CA GLU A 136 -5.16 -19.63 11.43
C GLU A 136 -5.90 -20.73 12.16
N THR A 137 -5.21 -21.81 12.47
CA THR A 137 -5.74 -22.93 13.24
C THR A 137 -4.66 -23.57 14.09
N LYS A 138 -5.08 -24.16 15.22
CA LYS A 138 -4.24 -25.02 16.08
C LYS A 138 -4.32 -26.50 15.68
N ALA A 139 -5.06 -26.85 14.65
CA ALA A 139 -5.15 -28.21 14.15
C ALA A 139 -3.81 -28.66 13.56
N GLU A 140 -3.59 -29.97 13.55
CA GLU A 140 -2.41 -30.57 12.91
C GLU A 140 -2.43 -30.33 11.42
N ARG A 141 -1.24 -30.08 10.85
CA ARG A 141 -1.07 -29.79 9.42
C ARG A 141 -1.63 -30.87 8.52
N GLU A 142 -1.48 -32.13 8.93
CA GLU A 142 -1.98 -33.31 8.22
C GLU A 142 -3.50 -33.28 8.05
N SER A 143 -4.22 -32.76 9.04
CA SER A 143 -5.68 -32.61 8.97
C SER A 143 -6.09 -31.59 7.90
N ILE A 144 -5.35 -30.49 7.78
CA ILE A 144 -5.58 -29.47 6.76
C ILE A 144 -5.25 -30.00 5.37
N ILE A 145 -4.11 -30.68 5.23
CA ILE A 145 -3.69 -31.30 3.96
C ILE A 145 -4.71 -32.35 3.53
N ARG A 146 -5.22 -33.17 4.44
CA ARG A 146 -6.24 -34.18 4.13
C ARG A 146 -7.56 -33.55 3.68
N LEU A 147 -7.93 -32.41 4.25
CA LEU A 147 -9.17 -31.72 3.92
C LEU A 147 -9.12 -30.98 2.59
N PHE A 148 -7.97 -30.43 2.22
CA PHE A 148 -7.81 -29.55 1.07
C PHE A 148 -6.71 -29.98 0.08
N GLY A 149 -5.99 -31.04 0.36
CA GLY A 149 -4.86 -31.51 -0.46
C GLY A 149 -5.26 -32.24 -1.75
N GLU A 150 -6.55 -32.48 -1.97
CA GLU A 150 -7.07 -33.14 -3.18
C GLU A 150 -7.78 -32.09 -4.08
N GLY A 151 -7.47 -32.10 -5.37
CA GLY A 151 -8.10 -31.22 -6.36
C GLY A 151 -7.25 -30.00 -6.76
N ASN A 152 -7.87 -29.08 -7.51
CA ASN A 152 -7.26 -27.82 -7.98
C ASN A 152 -7.22 -26.76 -6.86
N ILE A 153 -6.67 -27.11 -5.68
CA ILE A 153 -6.52 -26.25 -4.53
C ILE A 153 -5.04 -26.08 -4.25
N GLU A 154 -4.58 -24.85 -4.26
CA GLU A 154 -3.24 -24.49 -3.81
C GLU A 154 -3.27 -24.20 -2.32
N LEU A 155 -2.54 -24.97 -1.53
CA LEU A 155 -2.41 -24.80 -0.07
C LEU A 155 -1.00 -24.35 0.28
N GLN A 156 -0.88 -23.18 0.86
CA GLN A 156 0.37 -22.61 1.35
C GLN A 156 0.33 -22.46 2.87
N PHE A 157 1.49 -22.54 3.52
CA PHE A 157 1.63 -22.26 4.96
C PHE A 157 2.79 -21.30 5.17
N ASN A 158 2.50 -20.14 5.72
CA ASN A 158 3.49 -19.09 5.95
C ASN A 158 3.20 -18.35 7.27
N GLY A 159 4.20 -18.22 8.13
CA GLY A 159 4.12 -17.41 9.35
C GLY A 159 3.02 -17.78 10.34
N GLY A 160 2.56 -19.05 10.36
CA GLY A 160 1.46 -19.51 11.22
C GLY A 160 0.09 -19.50 10.54
N PHE A 161 -0.02 -18.96 9.34
CA PHE A 161 -1.25 -18.89 8.57
C PHE A 161 -1.26 -19.89 7.42
N TYR A 162 -2.43 -20.45 7.16
CA TYR A 162 -2.71 -21.21 5.94
C TYR A 162 -3.35 -20.29 4.91
N THR A 163 -2.88 -20.36 3.67
CA THR A 163 -3.51 -19.72 2.52
C THR A 163 -4.04 -20.79 1.58
N ILE A 164 -5.33 -20.73 1.27
CA ILE A 164 -5.98 -21.58 0.28
C ILE A 164 -6.34 -20.72 -0.93
N ILE A 165 -5.91 -21.17 -2.12
CA ILE A 165 -6.32 -20.57 -3.40
C ILE A 165 -7.05 -21.66 -4.18
N SER A 166 -8.30 -21.38 -4.57
CA SER A 166 -9.16 -22.35 -5.26
C SER A 166 -9.97 -21.68 -6.37
N ALA A 167 -9.98 -22.29 -7.54
CA ALA A 167 -10.86 -21.90 -8.65
C ALA A 167 -12.29 -22.43 -8.49
N THR A 168 -12.50 -23.42 -7.62
CA THR A 168 -13.77 -24.14 -7.49
C THR A 168 -14.52 -23.87 -6.20
N LEU A 169 -13.81 -23.53 -5.12
CA LEU A 169 -14.42 -23.29 -3.80
C LEU A 169 -14.48 -21.78 -3.51
N SER A 170 -15.64 -21.31 -3.07
CA SER A 170 -15.82 -19.99 -2.50
C SER A 170 -15.25 -19.91 -1.08
N SER A 171 -15.03 -18.69 -0.56
CA SER A 171 -14.60 -18.48 0.82
C SER A 171 -15.58 -19.06 1.84
N GLN A 172 -16.90 -19.02 1.52
CA GLN A 172 -17.95 -19.62 2.37
C GLN A 172 -17.88 -21.15 2.40
N GLU A 173 -17.61 -21.79 1.27
CA GLU A 173 -17.45 -23.24 1.21
C GLU A 173 -16.18 -23.70 1.92
N ILE A 174 -15.09 -22.92 1.84
CA ILE A 174 -13.85 -23.23 2.56
C ILE A 174 -14.07 -23.16 4.05
N ILE A 175 -14.68 -22.11 4.59
CA ILE A 175 -14.98 -22.02 6.02
C ILE A 175 -15.99 -23.09 6.46
N GLY A 176 -16.99 -23.40 5.63
CA GLY A 176 -17.95 -24.48 5.87
C GLY A 176 -17.25 -25.83 6.05
N LYS A 177 -16.34 -26.18 5.15
CA LYS A 177 -15.54 -27.42 5.25
C LYS A 177 -14.70 -27.48 6.53
N LEU A 178 -14.11 -26.37 6.96
CA LEU A 178 -13.35 -26.30 8.23
C LEU A 178 -14.27 -26.56 9.43
N ILE A 179 -15.46 -25.97 9.45
CA ILE A 179 -16.46 -26.14 10.51
C ILE A 179 -16.97 -27.59 10.55
N ASP A 180 -17.35 -28.16 9.39
CA ASP A 180 -17.85 -29.53 9.26
C ASP A 180 -16.81 -30.56 9.72
N ALA A 181 -15.54 -30.30 9.43
CA ALA A 181 -14.41 -31.10 9.88
C ALA A 181 -14.04 -30.85 11.36
N LYS A 182 -14.78 -29.98 12.08
CA LYS A 182 -14.53 -29.57 13.46
C LYS A 182 -13.11 -29.02 13.69
N ILE A 183 -12.54 -28.35 12.68
CA ILE A 183 -11.24 -27.69 12.77
C ILE A 183 -11.43 -26.33 13.47
N PRO A 184 -10.77 -26.09 14.62
CA PRO A 184 -10.88 -24.81 15.30
C PRO A 184 -10.18 -23.71 14.49
N VAL A 185 -10.91 -22.66 14.12
CA VAL A 185 -10.38 -21.50 13.37
C VAL A 185 -10.32 -20.31 14.31
N THR A 186 -9.13 -19.75 14.51
CA THR A 186 -8.91 -18.58 15.37
C THR A 186 -8.91 -17.27 14.57
N TYR A 187 -8.64 -17.36 13.27
CA TYR A 187 -8.65 -16.25 12.34
C TYR A 187 -9.08 -16.76 10.97
N PHE A 188 -9.90 -15.98 10.26
CA PHE A 188 -10.29 -16.25 8.87
C PHE A 188 -10.49 -14.92 8.12
N ARG A 189 -9.91 -14.83 6.95
CA ARG A 189 -10.03 -13.66 6.09
C ARG A 189 -10.13 -14.08 4.62
N ASP A 190 -11.10 -13.52 3.93
CA ASP A 190 -11.15 -13.56 2.48
C ASP A 190 -10.10 -12.58 1.92
N ILE A 191 -9.16 -13.12 1.14
CA ILE A 191 -8.09 -12.35 0.49
C ILE A 191 -8.18 -12.43 -1.04
N THR A 192 -9.34 -12.83 -1.57
CA THR A 192 -9.57 -12.97 -3.01
C THR A 192 -9.18 -11.72 -3.78
N TYR A 193 -9.53 -10.56 -3.25
CA TYR A 193 -9.25 -9.25 -3.85
C TYR A 193 -8.05 -8.56 -3.20
N SER A 194 -7.37 -9.22 -2.28
CA SER A 194 -6.18 -8.68 -1.62
C SER A 194 -4.92 -9.16 -2.32
N THR A 195 -3.96 -8.28 -2.36
CA THR A 195 -2.62 -8.58 -2.86
C THR A 195 -1.86 -9.58 -2.00
N LYS A 196 -2.28 -9.80 -0.75
CA LYS A 196 -1.75 -10.86 0.14
C LYS A 196 -1.77 -12.26 -0.47
N ARG A 197 -2.68 -12.53 -1.42
CA ARG A 197 -2.77 -13.84 -2.10
C ARG A 197 -1.51 -14.22 -2.89
N PHE A 198 -0.59 -13.28 -3.13
CA PHE A 198 0.63 -13.48 -3.93
C PHE A 198 1.88 -13.68 -3.08
N PHE A 199 1.76 -13.67 -1.76
CA PHE A 199 2.81 -13.84 -0.77
C PHE A 199 2.59 -15.07 0.10
#